data_c798afa840b05b8bcb661e8eaf0a1723
#
_entry.id   c798afa840b05b8bcb661e8eaf0a1723
#
_cell.length_a   1.000
_cell.length_b   1.000
_cell.length_c   1.000
_cell.angle_alpha   90.00
_cell.angle_beta   90.00
_cell.angle_gamma   90.00
#
_symmetry.space_group_name_H-M   'P 1'
#
loop_
_entity.id
_entity.type
_entity.pdbx_description
1 polymer ?
#
loop_
_entity_poly.entity_id
_entity_poly.type
_entity_poly.pdbx_seq_one_letter_code
_entity_poly.pdbx_strand_id
1 'polypeptide(L)'
;MYKHNDFNKEFLLQSVLKINEQLESQFIKQIGSIDYDLIEYYKKLDFANPSFYQLTCETLPIGYAKTFLQNKYRILTEIFIVQNFRELGLGTFVLNSIREEVKKEDMPLRTVTLPSDRIAKNFYEASGITARVLLMEEKRDKPRFRS
;
A
#
# COMPACT_ATOMS: atom_id res chain seq x y z
N MET A 1 7.96 -8.63 -13.73
CA MET A 1 8.58 -9.15 -12.50
C MET A 1 9.78 -8.31 -12.12
N TYR A 2 9.91 -7.94 -10.86
CA TYR A 2 11.00 -7.12 -10.35
C TYR A 2 11.75 -7.90 -9.26
N LYS A 3 13.07 -7.78 -9.27
CA LYS A 3 13.93 -8.51 -8.33
C LYS A 3 14.73 -7.54 -7.49
N HIS A 4 14.94 -7.90 -6.24
CA HIS A 4 15.80 -7.18 -5.32
C HIS A 4 16.60 -8.20 -4.50
N ASN A 5 17.92 -8.08 -4.51
CA ASN A 5 18.78 -8.97 -3.76
C ASN A 5 19.43 -8.20 -2.62
N ASP A 6 19.21 -8.66 -1.39
CA ASP A 6 19.80 -8.06 -0.21
C ASP A 6 19.81 -9.09 0.92
N PHE A 7 20.73 -8.94 1.86
CA PHE A 7 20.86 -9.85 3.01
C PHE A 7 20.98 -11.32 2.60
N ASN A 8 21.64 -11.60 1.45
CA ASN A 8 21.77 -12.94 0.86
C ASN A 8 20.42 -13.59 0.55
N LYS A 9 19.38 -12.79 0.33
CA LYS A 9 18.03 -13.27 0.00
C LYS A 9 17.53 -12.61 -1.27
N GLU A 10 16.71 -13.35 -1.99
CA GLU A 10 16.06 -12.83 -3.19
C GLU A 10 14.62 -12.42 -2.88
N PHE A 11 14.31 -11.17 -3.20
CA PHE A 11 12.97 -10.64 -3.09
C PHE A 11 12.40 -10.44 -4.49
N LEU A 12 11.16 -10.89 -4.70
CA LEU A 12 10.49 -10.76 -5.98
C LEU A 12 9.16 -10.01 -5.80
N LEU A 13 8.92 -9.08 -6.71
CA LEU A 13 7.61 -8.45 -6.85
C LEU A 13 7.04 -8.84 -8.20
N GLN A 14 5.85 -9.44 -8.20
CA GLN A 14 5.22 -9.90 -9.43
C GLN A 14 3.72 -9.70 -9.39
N SER A 15 3.11 -9.55 -10.57
CA SER A 15 1.66 -9.46 -10.70
C SER A 15 1.01 -10.76 -10.26
N VAL A 16 -0.11 -10.63 -9.56
CA VAL A 16 -0.94 -11.76 -9.15
C VAL A 16 -2.41 -11.42 -9.43
N LEU A 17 -3.24 -12.43 -9.55
CA LEU A 17 -4.67 -12.24 -9.78
C LEU A 17 -5.43 -11.96 -8.48
N LYS A 18 -4.87 -12.36 -7.36
CA LYS A 18 -5.52 -12.25 -6.06
C LYS A 18 -4.47 -12.02 -4.97
N ILE A 19 -4.78 -11.14 -4.02
CA ILE A 19 -3.93 -10.90 -2.87
C ILE A 19 -4.03 -12.06 -1.87
N ASN A 20 -2.92 -12.38 -1.22
CA ASN A 20 -2.88 -13.37 -0.14
C ASN A 20 -3.81 -12.92 0.99
N GLU A 21 -4.78 -13.75 1.33
CA GLU A 21 -5.82 -13.40 2.31
C GLU A 21 -5.28 -13.15 3.72
N GLN A 22 -4.25 -13.89 4.12
CA GLN A 22 -3.63 -13.70 5.43
C GLN A 22 -2.94 -12.35 5.54
N LEU A 23 -2.24 -11.94 4.48
CA LEU A 23 -1.58 -10.63 4.44
C LEU A 23 -2.60 -9.49 4.43
N GLU A 24 -3.67 -9.64 3.67
CA GLU A 24 -4.75 -8.65 3.62
C GLU A 24 -5.43 -8.50 4.98
N SER A 25 -5.66 -9.60 5.68
CA SER A 25 -6.21 -9.57 7.04
C SER A 25 -5.31 -8.82 8.01
N GLN A 26 -4.00 -8.98 7.89
CA GLN A 26 -3.04 -8.26 8.73
C GLN A 26 -3.08 -6.75 8.45
N PHE A 27 -3.21 -6.36 7.18
CA PHE A 27 -3.35 -4.95 6.83
C PHE A 27 -4.62 -4.35 7.44
N ILE A 28 -5.76 -5.01 7.30
CA ILE A 28 -7.03 -4.54 7.85
C ILE A 28 -6.93 -4.39 9.38
N LYS A 29 -6.29 -5.33 10.04
CA LYS A 29 -6.07 -5.27 11.47
C LYS A 29 -5.21 -4.06 11.86
N GLN A 30 -4.17 -3.78 11.08
CA GLN A 30 -3.31 -2.63 11.30
C GLN A 30 -4.08 -1.31 11.12
N ILE A 31 -4.88 -1.19 10.07
CA ILE A 31 -5.73 -0.01 9.84
C ILE A 31 -6.72 0.16 10.99
N GLY A 32 -7.34 -0.92 11.45
CA GLY A 32 -8.26 -0.88 12.57
C GLY A 32 -7.63 -0.42 13.88
N SER A 33 -6.32 -0.65 14.07
CA SER A 33 -5.62 -0.16 15.25
C SER A 33 -5.33 1.34 15.16
N ILE A 34 -5.30 1.91 13.96
CA ILE A 34 -5.09 3.35 13.74
C ILE A 34 -6.42 4.09 13.86
N ASP A 35 -7.42 3.65 13.09
CA ASP A 35 -8.78 4.23 13.13
C ASP A 35 -9.77 3.16 12.67
N TYR A 36 -10.49 2.60 13.63
CA TYR A 36 -11.40 1.49 13.38
C TYR A 36 -12.46 1.81 12.32
N ASP A 37 -13.01 3.02 12.34
CA ASP A 37 -14.09 3.40 11.42
C ASP A 37 -13.62 3.48 9.97
N LEU A 38 -12.32 3.60 9.73
CA LEU A 38 -11.77 3.69 8.39
C LEU A 38 -11.57 2.34 7.72
N ILE A 39 -11.77 1.23 8.44
CA ILE A 39 -11.79 -0.11 7.83
C ILE A 39 -12.81 -0.14 6.70
N GLU A 40 -14.00 0.41 6.93
CA GLU A 40 -15.06 0.45 5.92
C GLU A 40 -14.66 1.27 4.70
N TYR A 41 -13.91 2.35 4.89
CA TYR A 41 -13.41 3.15 3.78
C TYR A 41 -12.56 2.31 2.82
N TYR A 42 -11.59 1.57 3.35
CA TYR A 42 -10.72 0.73 2.51
C TYR A 42 -11.49 -0.42 1.87
N LYS A 43 -12.44 -1.02 2.59
CA LYS A 43 -13.24 -2.12 2.06
C LYS A 43 -14.19 -1.70 0.94
N LYS A 44 -14.60 -0.43 0.95
CA LYS A 44 -15.55 0.11 -0.03
C LYS A 44 -14.89 0.82 -1.20
N LEU A 45 -13.56 0.87 -1.24
CA LEU A 45 -12.88 1.42 -2.41
C LEU A 45 -13.23 0.57 -3.62
N ASP A 46 -13.82 1.21 -4.62
CA ASP A 46 -14.23 0.56 -5.85
C ASP A 46 -13.05 0.60 -6.83
N PHE A 47 -12.53 -0.56 -7.14
CA PHE A 47 -11.36 -0.69 -8.00
C PHE A 47 -11.79 -0.91 -9.44
N ALA A 48 -11.54 0.09 -10.29
CA ALA A 48 -11.60 -0.08 -11.74
C ALA A 48 -10.24 -0.56 -12.22
N ASN A 49 -10.22 -1.63 -13.04
CA ASN A 49 -8.99 -2.20 -13.59
C ASN A 49 -7.90 -2.41 -12.52
N PRO A 50 -8.17 -3.22 -11.51
CA PRO A 50 -7.22 -3.42 -10.43
C PRO A 50 -5.97 -4.17 -10.92
N SER A 51 -4.82 -3.82 -10.32
CA SER A 51 -3.59 -4.57 -10.49
C SER A 51 -3.03 -4.89 -9.12
N PHE A 52 -2.77 -6.17 -8.88
CA PHE A 52 -2.26 -6.65 -7.61
C PHE A 52 -0.86 -7.19 -7.80
N TYR A 53 -0.01 -6.93 -6.80
CA TYR A 53 1.38 -7.36 -6.81
C TYR A 53 1.67 -8.09 -5.50
N GLN A 54 2.44 -9.15 -5.58
CA GLN A 54 2.86 -9.89 -4.41
C GLN A 54 4.37 -9.81 -4.25
N LEU A 55 4.82 -9.53 -3.05
CA LEU A 55 6.23 -9.53 -2.66
C LEU A 55 6.53 -10.84 -1.96
N THR A 56 7.56 -11.55 -2.44
CA THR A 56 8.00 -12.79 -1.82
C THR A 56 9.47 -12.68 -1.43
N CYS A 57 9.84 -13.41 -0.37
CA CYS A 57 11.22 -13.66 0.00
C CYS A 57 11.45 -15.16 -0.11
N GLU A 58 12.31 -15.59 -1.04
CA GLU A 58 12.60 -17.01 -1.26
C GLU A 58 11.33 -17.84 -1.37
N THR A 59 10.35 -17.39 -2.12
CA THR A 59 9.01 -17.97 -2.34
C THR A 59 7.97 -17.72 -1.25
N LEU A 60 8.37 -17.26 -0.08
CA LEU A 60 7.43 -16.96 1.01
C LEU A 60 6.75 -15.60 0.75
N PRO A 61 5.41 -15.53 0.72
CA PRO A 61 4.72 -14.24 0.62
C PRO A 61 4.95 -13.41 1.87
N ILE A 62 5.48 -12.19 1.69
CA ILE A 62 5.78 -11.28 2.80
C ILE A 62 5.15 -9.91 2.65
N GLY A 63 4.50 -9.64 1.53
CA GLY A 63 3.87 -8.35 1.32
C GLY A 63 3.10 -8.29 0.03
N TYR A 64 2.43 -7.17 -0.19
CA TYR A 64 1.67 -6.93 -1.40
C TYR A 64 1.49 -5.44 -1.66
N ALA A 65 1.03 -5.14 -2.87
CA ALA A 65 0.57 -3.81 -3.23
C ALA A 65 -0.69 -3.92 -4.07
N LYS A 66 -1.58 -2.94 -3.92
CA LYS A 66 -2.81 -2.83 -4.71
C LYS A 66 -2.85 -1.50 -5.42
N THR A 67 -3.17 -1.53 -6.70
CA THR A 67 -3.42 -0.33 -7.48
C THR A 67 -4.72 -0.48 -8.26
N PHE A 68 -5.30 0.64 -8.65
CA PHE A 68 -6.41 0.65 -9.59
C PHE A 68 -6.34 1.87 -10.49
N LEU A 69 -7.12 1.85 -11.57
CA LEU A 69 -7.15 2.94 -12.53
C LEU A 69 -8.34 3.85 -12.23
N GLN A 70 -8.08 5.13 -12.07
CA GLN A 70 -9.12 6.15 -11.93
C GLN A 70 -8.84 7.29 -12.90
N ASN A 71 -9.70 7.45 -13.90
CA ASN A 71 -9.48 8.39 -14.99
C ASN A 71 -8.13 8.13 -15.65
N LYS A 72 -7.21 9.09 -15.60
CA LYS A 72 -5.88 8.98 -16.19
C LYS A 72 -4.80 8.73 -15.14
N TYR A 73 -5.19 8.29 -13.94
CA TYR A 73 -4.27 8.08 -12.84
C TYR A 73 -4.25 6.63 -12.42
N ARG A 74 -3.07 6.12 -12.11
CA ARG A 74 -2.93 4.85 -11.39
C ARG A 74 -2.89 5.20 -9.91
N ILE A 75 -3.78 4.60 -9.14
CA ILE A 75 -3.93 4.88 -7.70
C ILE A 75 -3.37 3.70 -6.93
N LEU A 76 -2.31 3.94 -6.16
CA LEU A 76 -1.76 2.96 -5.25
C LEU A 76 -2.48 3.11 -3.90
N THR A 77 -3.28 2.12 -3.54
CA THR A 77 -4.09 2.20 -2.32
C THR A 77 -3.41 1.56 -1.12
N GLU A 78 -2.64 0.52 -1.33
CA GLU A 78 -2.02 -0.23 -0.24
C GLU A 78 -0.64 -0.73 -0.64
N ILE A 79 0.33 -0.54 0.26
CA ILE A 79 1.57 -1.33 0.33
C ILE A 79 1.61 -1.90 1.74
N PHE A 80 1.70 -3.22 1.83
CA PHE A 80 1.81 -3.91 3.11
C PHE A 80 3.01 -4.85 3.09
N ILE A 81 3.82 -4.79 4.15
CA ILE A 81 4.97 -5.68 4.36
C ILE A 81 4.86 -6.19 5.78
N VAL A 82 5.01 -7.51 5.96
CA VAL A 82 4.94 -8.11 7.29
C VAL A 82 6.02 -7.54 8.20
N GLN A 83 5.73 -7.45 9.48
CA GLN A 83 6.54 -6.70 10.43
C GLN A 83 8.01 -7.13 10.46
N ASN A 84 8.28 -8.42 10.39
CA ASN A 84 9.66 -8.94 10.44
C ASN A 84 10.53 -8.54 9.26
N PHE A 85 9.92 -8.03 8.19
CA PHE A 85 10.61 -7.61 6.98
C PHE A 85 10.58 -6.10 6.77
N ARG A 86 10.12 -5.33 7.76
CA ARG A 86 10.09 -3.87 7.69
C ARG A 86 11.48 -3.30 7.98
N GLU A 87 11.65 -2.02 7.61
CA GLU A 87 12.91 -1.28 7.80
C GLU A 87 14.11 -1.86 7.03
N LEU A 88 13.83 -2.64 5.96
CA LEU A 88 14.85 -3.21 5.09
C LEU A 88 14.88 -2.56 3.71
N GLY A 89 14.16 -1.45 3.52
CA GLY A 89 14.09 -0.79 2.23
C GLY A 89 13.14 -1.45 1.23
N LEU A 90 12.37 -2.45 1.64
CA LEU A 90 11.47 -3.19 0.74
C LEU A 90 10.29 -2.34 0.28
N GLY A 91 9.78 -1.44 1.12
CA GLY A 91 8.74 -0.50 0.71
C GLY A 91 9.19 0.37 -0.45
N THR A 92 10.41 0.87 -0.38
CA THR A 92 11.03 1.65 -1.47
C THR A 92 11.17 0.81 -2.74
N PHE A 93 11.61 -0.44 -2.61
CA PHE A 93 11.69 -1.36 -3.75
C PHE A 93 10.32 -1.54 -4.41
N VAL A 94 9.28 -1.81 -3.63
CA VAL A 94 7.92 -1.99 -4.15
C VAL A 94 7.44 -0.73 -4.84
N LEU A 95 7.57 0.42 -4.19
CA LEU A 95 7.12 1.70 -4.75
C LEU A 95 7.84 2.02 -6.06
N ASN A 96 9.15 1.83 -6.11
CA ASN A 96 9.91 2.12 -7.33
C ASN A 96 9.56 1.16 -8.47
N SER A 97 9.27 -0.09 -8.16
CA SER A 97 8.80 -1.06 -9.15
C SER A 97 7.46 -0.64 -9.75
N ILE A 98 6.54 -0.20 -8.91
CA ILE A 98 5.23 0.32 -9.36
C ILE A 98 5.41 1.59 -10.19
N ARG A 99 6.31 2.47 -9.80
CA ARG A 99 6.63 3.67 -10.58
C ARG A 99 7.08 3.33 -11.99
N GLU A 100 7.89 2.29 -12.15
CA GLU A 100 8.33 1.85 -13.47
C GLU A 100 7.17 1.32 -14.31
N GLU A 101 6.26 0.55 -13.70
CA GLU A 101 5.07 0.07 -14.40
C GLU A 101 4.19 1.22 -14.87
N VAL A 102 3.99 2.22 -14.01
CA VAL A 102 3.16 3.39 -14.31
C VAL A 102 3.78 4.24 -15.42
N LYS A 103 5.09 4.34 -15.44
CA LYS A 103 5.81 5.01 -16.54
C LYS A 103 5.53 4.37 -17.90
N LYS A 104 5.48 3.06 -17.96
CA LYS A 104 5.17 2.32 -19.19
C LYS A 104 3.76 2.61 -19.67
N GLU A 105 2.85 2.90 -18.75
CA GLU A 105 1.46 3.25 -19.06
C GLU A 105 1.29 4.74 -19.39
N ASP A 106 2.35 5.54 -19.21
CA ASP A 106 2.34 7.00 -19.39
C ASP A 106 1.25 7.67 -18.54
N MET A 107 1.18 7.28 -17.28
CA MET A 107 0.20 7.78 -16.31
C MET A 107 0.87 8.36 -15.08
N PRO A 108 0.29 9.40 -14.46
CA PRO A 108 0.73 9.83 -13.13
C PRO A 108 0.33 8.82 -12.05
N LEU A 109 1.16 8.69 -11.03
CA LEU A 109 0.88 7.86 -9.87
C LEU A 109 0.32 8.71 -8.72
N ARG A 110 -0.74 8.23 -8.11
CA ARG A 110 -1.29 8.78 -6.87
C ARG A 110 -1.28 7.70 -5.80
N THR A 111 -1.22 8.12 -4.55
CA THR A 111 -1.35 7.20 -3.41
C THR A 111 -2.43 7.69 -2.46
N VAL A 112 -2.93 6.80 -1.64
CA VAL A 112 -3.91 7.10 -0.59
C VAL A 112 -3.35 6.59 0.74
N THR A 113 -3.38 7.44 1.76
CA THR A 113 -3.01 7.04 3.11
C THR A 113 -3.82 7.84 4.12
N LEU A 114 -3.93 7.33 5.34
CA LEU A 114 -4.63 8.01 6.42
C LEU A 114 -3.74 9.08 7.02
N PRO A 115 -4.27 10.27 7.36
CA PRO A 115 -3.47 11.29 8.06
C PRO A 115 -2.88 10.78 9.37
N SER A 116 -3.58 9.87 10.06
CA SER A 116 -3.13 9.28 11.33
C SER A 116 -2.09 8.18 11.15
N ASP A 117 -1.95 7.64 9.93
CA ASP A 117 -0.89 6.67 9.62
C ASP A 117 0.39 7.43 9.25
N ARG A 118 1.08 7.92 10.27
CA ARG A 118 2.26 8.75 10.06
C ARG A 118 3.42 8.01 9.41
N ILE A 119 3.53 6.72 9.67
CA ILE A 119 4.61 5.92 9.08
C ILE A 119 4.45 5.86 7.57
N ALA A 120 3.25 5.54 7.09
CA ALA A 120 2.96 5.50 5.65
C ALA A 120 3.08 6.90 5.03
N LYS A 121 2.52 7.91 5.68
CA LYS A 121 2.58 9.29 5.20
C LYS A 121 4.03 9.76 5.04
N ASN A 122 4.84 9.56 6.07
CA ASN A 122 6.25 9.95 6.03
C ASN A 122 7.02 9.17 4.97
N PHE A 123 6.73 7.88 4.78
CA PHE A 123 7.33 7.08 3.74
C PHE A 123 7.06 7.66 2.36
N TYR A 124 5.80 7.99 2.06
CA TYR A 124 5.46 8.57 0.77
C TYR A 124 6.09 9.94 0.57
N GLU A 125 6.06 10.80 1.58
CA GLU A 125 6.65 12.13 1.49
C GLU A 125 8.17 12.05 1.29
N ALA A 126 8.85 11.17 2.01
CA ALA A 126 10.29 10.94 1.82
C ALA A 126 10.61 10.39 0.43
N SER A 127 9.66 9.74 -0.21
CA SER A 127 9.79 9.21 -1.57
C SER A 127 9.40 10.22 -2.66
N GLY A 128 9.12 11.46 -2.29
CA GLY A 128 8.81 12.53 -3.23
C GLY A 128 7.34 12.65 -3.61
N ILE A 129 6.46 12.01 -2.85
CA ILE A 129 5.01 12.11 -3.06
C ILE A 129 4.43 13.06 -2.03
N THR A 130 3.75 14.12 -2.49
CA THR A 130 3.21 15.15 -1.60
C THR A 130 1.70 15.02 -1.46
N ALA A 131 1.19 15.40 -0.29
CA ALA A 131 -0.26 15.41 -0.05
C ALA A 131 -0.92 16.49 -0.91
N ARG A 132 -1.96 16.11 -1.67
CA ARG A 132 -2.69 17.01 -2.56
C ARG A 132 -4.14 17.22 -2.13
N VAL A 133 -4.74 16.22 -1.49
CA VAL A 133 -6.15 16.23 -1.09
C VAL A 133 -6.26 15.67 0.31
N LEU A 134 -7.07 16.31 1.13
CA LEU A 134 -7.38 15.83 2.47
C LEU A 134 -8.89 15.54 2.53
N LEU A 135 -9.23 14.36 3.06
CA LEU A 135 -10.61 14.05 3.38
C LEU A 135 -10.93 14.70 4.73
N MET A 136 -11.87 15.65 4.71
CA MET A 136 -12.24 16.40 5.90
C MET A 136 -13.64 15.98 6.35
N GLU A 137 -13.84 15.83 7.64
CA GLU A 137 -15.17 15.52 8.19
C GLU A 137 -15.35 16.20 9.55
N GLU A 138 -16.60 16.27 9.98
CA GLU A 138 -16.94 16.89 11.27
C GLU A 138 -16.21 16.20 12.41
N LYS A 139 -15.77 16.98 13.38
CA LYS A 139 -15.11 16.45 14.57
C LYS A 139 -16.09 15.54 15.34
N ARG A 140 -15.61 14.37 15.72
CA ARG A 140 -16.42 13.40 16.45
C ARG A 140 -16.37 13.66 17.95
N ASP A 141 -17.50 13.46 18.61
CA ASP A 141 -17.58 13.54 20.08
C ASP A 141 -17.11 12.22 20.72
N LYS A 142 -17.05 11.13 19.94
CA LYS A 142 -16.64 9.82 20.44
C LYS A 142 -15.20 9.52 20.03
N PRO A 143 -14.47 8.72 20.83
CA PRO A 143 -13.14 8.27 20.43
C PRO A 143 -13.18 7.53 19.09
N ARG A 144 -12.11 7.71 18.28
CA ARG A 144 -11.99 7.05 16.98
C ARG A 144 -11.65 5.57 17.12
N PHE A 145 -11.00 5.20 18.22
CA PHE A 145 -10.59 3.83 18.47
C PHE A 145 -11.62 3.12 19.31
N ARG A 146 -11.81 1.87 19.00
CA ARG A 146 -12.62 0.95 19.81
C ARG A 146 -11.67 0.03 20.55
N SER A 147 -11.75 0.07 21.82
CA SER A 147 -10.93 -0.78 22.71
C SER A 147 -11.54 -2.16 22.84
#